data_f1ca0344b524413ffb1d688c781690e9
#
_entry.id   f1ca0344b524413ffb1d688c781690e9
#
_cell.length_a   1.000
_cell.length_b   1.000
_cell.length_c   1.000
_cell.angle_alpha   90.00
_cell.angle_beta   90.00
_cell.angle_gamma   90.00
#
_symmetry.space_group_name_H-M   'P 1'
#
loop_
_entity.id
_entity.type
_entity.pdbx_description
1 polymer ?
#
loop_
_entity_poly.entity_id
_entity_poly.type
_entity_poly.pdbx_seq_one_letter_code
_entity_poly.pdbx_strand_id
1 'polypeptide(L)'
;VDLTSQSGESLSLRLPHAASAQDAQPIVDGIVAYQNDNETLTVPVVKGDGSVQVTTIIESTQSPERFPYEVSLPDGAQAEVVEGGGVQFTSSTGEFLGGFTPPWATDAEGASLPTWYEIDGSTITQVVDHQDSGAAYPVVADPWLGADLFGYTGYNRKGTWGGQVVISAKLSGWGWGWYWYTTGSGQAILHSAGWSELLKKRPQADDEATLKQQYQCHVVFGYAVWLAGLHWDLEKARVNKSNWLASAASHKCNW
;
A
#
# COMPACT_ATOMS: atom_id res chain seq x y z
N VAL A 1 -9.78 -11.01 8.77
CA VAL A 1 -8.35 -10.60 8.73
C VAL A 1 -8.21 -9.33 9.52
N ASP A 2 -7.29 -9.31 10.48
CA ASP A 2 -7.05 -8.15 11.34
C ASP A 2 -5.65 -7.61 11.06
N LEU A 3 -5.56 -6.28 10.88
CA LEU A 3 -4.32 -5.54 10.76
C LEU A 3 -4.24 -4.53 11.90
N THR A 4 -3.06 -4.37 12.45
CA THR A 4 -2.80 -3.31 13.40
C THR A 4 -1.74 -2.40 12.81
N SER A 5 -2.06 -1.13 12.65
CA SER A 5 -1.10 -0.12 12.23
C SER A 5 -0.04 0.10 13.31
N GLN A 6 1.10 0.66 12.95
CA GLN A 6 2.12 1.00 13.95
C GLN A 6 1.69 2.13 14.90
N SER A 7 0.62 2.86 14.58
CA SER A 7 -0.03 3.80 15.52
C SER A 7 -0.89 3.09 16.57
N GLY A 8 -1.07 1.76 16.44
CA GLY A 8 -1.90 0.97 17.34
C GLY A 8 -3.38 0.91 16.96
N GLU A 9 -3.76 1.53 15.83
CA GLU A 9 -5.12 1.45 15.29
C GLU A 9 -5.37 0.09 14.66
N SER A 10 -6.52 -0.50 14.89
CA SER A 10 -6.90 -1.78 14.34
C SER A 10 -7.87 -1.61 13.19
N LEU A 11 -7.58 -2.29 12.08
CA LEU A 11 -8.43 -2.42 10.92
C LEU A 11 -8.81 -3.89 10.80
N SER A 12 -10.07 -4.22 10.57
CA SER A 12 -10.44 -5.60 10.25
C SER A 12 -11.13 -5.68 8.90
N LEU A 13 -10.89 -6.79 8.21
CA LEU A 13 -11.43 -7.08 6.89
C LEU A 13 -12.13 -8.42 6.93
N ARG A 14 -13.41 -8.44 6.52
CA ARG A 14 -14.12 -9.67 6.20
C ARG A 14 -13.94 -9.99 4.72
N LEU A 15 -13.57 -11.23 4.43
CA LEU A 15 -13.38 -11.70 3.06
C LEU A 15 -14.71 -11.73 2.29
N PRO A 16 -14.69 -11.55 0.96
CA PRO A 16 -15.89 -11.62 0.14
C PRO A 16 -16.51 -13.01 0.23
N HIS A 17 -17.83 -13.06 0.15
CA HIS A 17 -18.60 -14.32 0.18
C HIS A 17 -18.37 -15.22 1.40
N ALA A 18 -17.79 -14.70 2.50
CA ALA A 18 -17.43 -15.48 3.69
C ALA A 18 -18.62 -16.26 4.32
N ALA A 19 -19.87 -15.84 4.06
CA ALA A 19 -21.06 -16.54 4.57
C ALA A 19 -21.35 -17.84 3.82
N SER A 20 -20.90 -18.00 2.58
CA SER A 20 -21.08 -19.19 1.75
C SER A 20 -19.76 -19.94 1.50
N ALA A 21 -18.65 -19.43 2.00
CA ALA A 21 -17.34 -20.04 1.82
C ALA A 21 -17.27 -21.39 2.57
N GLN A 22 -16.65 -22.37 1.93
CA GLN A 22 -16.32 -23.65 2.55
C GLN A 22 -15.14 -23.51 3.51
N ASP A 23 -14.87 -24.55 4.28
CA ASP A 23 -13.71 -24.58 5.17
C ASP A 23 -12.40 -24.35 4.43
N ALA A 24 -11.47 -23.68 5.10
CA ALA A 24 -10.16 -23.35 4.56
C ALA A 24 -9.40 -24.60 4.10
N GLN A 25 -8.93 -24.61 2.88
CA GLN A 25 -8.11 -25.68 2.33
C GLN A 25 -6.65 -25.19 2.24
N PRO A 26 -5.68 -25.89 2.85
CA PRO A 26 -4.28 -25.53 2.73
C PRO A 26 -3.79 -25.76 1.30
N ILE A 27 -3.11 -24.75 0.71
CA ILE A 27 -2.46 -24.85 -0.60
C ILE A 27 -0.98 -25.15 -0.42
N VAL A 28 -0.31 -24.32 0.39
CA VAL A 28 1.10 -24.47 0.80
C VAL A 28 1.22 -23.99 2.24
N ASP A 29 2.38 -24.19 2.87
CA ASP A 29 2.61 -23.73 4.24
C ASP A 29 2.33 -22.23 4.38
N GLY A 30 1.40 -21.89 5.26
CA GLY A 30 0.98 -20.54 5.57
C GLY A 30 -0.02 -19.90 4.60
N ILE A 31 -0.47 -20.59 3.55
CA ILE A 31 -1.47 -20.11 2.60
C ILE A 31 -2.66 -21.07 2.54
N VAL A 32 -3.85 -20.52 2.66
CA VAL A 32 -5.12 -21.26 2.56
C VAL A 32 -6.00 -20.65 1.47
N ALA A 33 -6.86 -21.47 0.86
CA ALA A 33 -7.91 -21.02 -0.03
C ALA A 33 -9.28 -21.34 0.53
N TYR A 34 -10.25 -20.52 0.20
CA TYR A 34 -11.66 -20.70 0.50
C TYR A 34 -12.43 -20.82 -0.82
N GLN A 35 -13.12 -21.94 -1.01
CA GLN A 35 -14.09 -22.10 -2.10
C GLN A 35 -15.38 -21.36 -1.73
N ASN A 36 -15.89 -20.49 -2.59
CA ASN A 36 -17.02 -19.61 -2.26
C ASN A 36 -18.39 -20.07 -2.78
N ASP A 37 -18.51 -21.30 -3.29
CA ASP A 37 -19.73 -21.86 -3.89
C ASP A 37 -20.38 -21.03 -5.02
N ASN A 38 -19.58 -20.18 -5.68
CA ASN A 38 -20.00 -19.30 -6.78
C ASN A 38 -18.96 -19.25 -7.89
N GLU A 39 -18.22 -20.34 -8.08
CA GLU A 39 -17.13 -20.47 -9.05
C GLU A 39 -16.02 -19.43 -8.83
N THR A 40 -15.74 -19.14 -7.54
CA THR A 40 -14.56 -18.34 -7.15
C THR A 40 -13.85 -18.94 -5.95
N LEU A 41 -12.53 -18.68 -5.87
CA LEU A 41 -11.74 -18.96 -4.69
C LEU A 41 -11.20 -17.65 -4.12
N THR A 42 -11.12 -17.57 -2.80
CA THR A 42 -10.47 -16.47 -2.08
C THR A 42 -9.22 -16.97 -1.38
N VAL A 43 -8.08 -16.34 -1.67
CA VAL A 43 -6.76 -16.72 -1.14
C VAL A 43 -6.14 -15.50 -0.44
N PRO A 44 -6.30 -15.36 0.89
CA PRO A 44 -5.62 -14.30 1.62
C PRO A 44 -4.13 -14.64 1.81
N VAL A 45 -3.26 -13.72 1.44
CA VAL A 45 -1.80 -13.84 1.55
C VAL A 45 -1.25 -12.75 2.44
N VAL A 46 -0.83 -13.10 3.66
CA VAL A 46 -0.14 -12.17 4.56
C VAL A 46 1.29 -11.97 4.07
N LYS A 47 1.68 -10.72 3.87
CA LYS A 47 3.03 -10.35 3.43
C LYS A 47 3.95 -10.10 4.64
N GLY A 48 5.24 -10.15 4.42
CA GLY A 48 6.25 -9.94 5.46
C GLY A 48 6.28 -8.53 6.06
N ASP A 49 5.60 -7.57 5.46
CA ASP A 49 5.42 -6.20 5.97
C ASP A 49 4.11 -6.00 6.73
N GLY A 50 3.35 -7.09 6.98
CA GLY A 50 2.08 -7.06 7.68
C GLY A 50 0.89 -6.69 6.81
N SER A 51 1.08 -6.35 5.54
CA SER A 51 -0.01 -6.14 4.59
C SER A 51 -0.64 -7.47 4.16
N VAL A 52 -1.87 -7.42 3.64
CA VAL A 52 -2.60 -8.60 3.19
C VAL A 52 -3.09 -8.41 1.77
N GLN A 53 -2.67 -9.27 0.88
CA GLN A 53 -3.21 -9.39 -0.47
C GLN A 53 -4.28 -10.46 -0.47
N VAL A 54 -5.51 -10.09 -0.88
CA VAL A 54 -6.61 -11.05 -0.99
C VAL A 54 -6.80 -11.38 -2.46
N THR A 55 -6.18 -12.46 -2.90
CA THR A 55 -6.32 -12.90 -4.29
C THR A 55 -7.66 -13.59 -4.47
N THR A 56 -8.45 -13.13 -5.45
CA THR A 56 -9.67 -13.77 -5.90
C THR A 56 -9.40 -14.45 -7.25
N ILE A 57 -9.70 -15.74 -7.34
CA ILE A 57 -9.63 -16.53 -8.57
C ILE A 57 -11.06 -16.70 -9.07
N ILE A 58 -11.33 -16.20 -10.27
CA ILE A 58 -12.63 -16.20 -10.95
C ILE A 58 -12.56 -17.27 -12.03
N GLU A 59 -13.35 -18.33 -11.88
CA GLU A 59 -13.15 -19.55 -12.65
C GLU A 59 -13.89 -19.57 -13.99
N SER A 60 -14.97 -18.78 -14.13
CA SER A 60 -15.77 -18.79 -15.35
C SER A 60 -16.56 -17.49 -15.54
N THR A 61 -17.27 -17.39 -16.68
CA THR A 61 -18.22 -16.32 -16.99
C THR A 61 -19.47 -16.33 -16.08
N GLN A 62 -19.71 -17.42 -15.32
CA GLN A 62 -20.84 -17.50 -14.39
C GLN A 62 -20.47 -16.96 -13.00
N SER A 63 -19.19 -16.75 -12.74
CA SER A 63 -18.70 -16.15 -11.50
C SER A 63 -19.20 -14.71 -11.37
N PRO A 64 -19.41 -14.20 -10.14
CA PRO A 64 -19.81 -12.80 -9.93
C PRO A 64 -18.68 -11.84 -10.32
N GLU A 65 -19.08 -10.63 -10.73
CA GLU A 65 -18.15 -9.50 -11.00
C GLU A 65 -17.87 -8.66 -9.76
N ARG A 66 -18.60 -8.87 -8.67
CA ARG A 66 -18.59 -8.00 -7.49
C ARG A 66 -18.11 -8.75 -6.26
N PHE A 67 -17.05 -8.23 -5.67
CA PHE A 67 -16.38 -8.83 -4.50
C PHE A 67 -16.43 -7.84 -3.34
N PRO A 68 -17.44 -7.93 -2.44
CA PRO A 68 -17.60 -7.03 -1.31
C PRO A 68 -16.69 -7.41 -0.15
N TYR A 69 -15.96 -6.43 0.37
CA TYR A 69 -15.11 -6.51 1.55
C TYR A 69 -15.70 -5.62 2.64
N GLU A 70 -16.18 -6.21 3.72
CA GLU A 70 -16.63 -5.45 4.89
C GLU A 70 -15.40 -5.03 5.69
N VAL A 71 -15.20 -3.73 5.86
CA VAL A 71 -14.07 -3.15 6.58
C VAL A 71 -14.56 -2.54 7.88
N SER A 72 -14.00 -2.96 9.01
CA SER A 72 -14.21 -2.29 10.27
C SER A 72 -13.08 -1.32 10.53
N LEU A 73 -13.44 -0.05 10.64
CA LEU A 73 -12.54 1.06 10.91
C LEU A 73 -12.81 1.61 12.32
N PRO A 74 -11.86 2.35 12.94
CA PRO A 74 -12.10 3.10 14.15
C PRO A 74 -13.27 4.09 14.02
N ASP A 75 -13.89 4.44 15.15
CA ASP A 75 -15.04 5.34 15.20
C ASP A 75 -14.73 6.69 14.52
N GLY A 76 -15.61 7.10 13.60
CA GLY A 76 -15.49 8.34 12.85
C GLY A 76 -14.47 8.33 11.73
N ALA A 77 -13.80 7.19 11.47
CA ALA A 77 -12.94 7.04 10.30
C ALA A 77 -13.76 6.98 9.02
N GLN A 78 -13.13 7.36 7.92
CA GLN A 78 -13.74 7.44 6.60
C GLN A 78 -12.92 6.65 5.57
N ALA A 79 -13.60 6.15 4.55
CA ALA A 79 -13.00 5.53 3.38
C ALA A 79 -13.34 6.35 2.15
N GLU A 80 -12.38 6.60 1.27
CA GLU A 80 -12.61 7.27 -0.02
C GLU A 80 -11.75 6.68 -1.13
N VAL A 81 -12.29 6.65 -2.35
CA VAL A 81 -11.50 6.32 -3.53
C VAL A 81 -10.69 7.55 -3.93
N VAL A 82 -9.38 7.41 -3.96
CA VAL A 82 -8.47 8.50 -4.33
C VAL A 82 -8.10 8.45 -5.82
N GLU A 83 -7.53 9.55 -6.31
CA GLU A 83 -6.97 9.59 -7.68
C GLU A 83 -6.00 8.42 -7.88
N GLY A 84 -6.14 7.71 -8.99
CA GLY A 84 -5.40 6.48 -9.27
C GLY A 84 -6.12 5.20 -8.83
N GLY A 85 -7.31 5.31 -8.20
CA GLY A 85 -8.23 4.19 -7.97
C GLY A 85 -8.00 3.40 -6.68
N GLY A 86 -7.03 3.76 -5.85
CA GLY A 86 -6.86 3.16 -4.52
C GLY A 86 -7.93 3.65 -3.53
N VAL A 87 -8.10 2.96 -2.40
CA VAL A 87 -8.97 3.39 -1.30
C VAL A 87 -8.12 3.81 -0.11
N GLN A 88 -8.30 5.04 0.34
CA GLN A 88 -7.65 5.59 1.53
C GLN A 88 -8.59 5.53 2.73
N PHE A 89 -8.07 5.10 3.87
CA PHE A 89 -8.74 5.20 5.16
C PHE A 89 -8.13 6.33 5.98
N THR A 90 -8.97 7.20 6.51
CA THR A 90 -8.55 8.32 7.37
C THR A 90 -9.31 8.31 8.68
N SER A 91 -8.65 8.67 9.77
CA SER A 91 -9.27 8.83 11.08
C SER A 91 -10.22 10.03 11.09
N SER A 92 -10.99 10.17 12.16
CA SER A 92 -11.83 11.37 12.42
C SER A 92 -11.02 12.68 12.49
N THR A 93 -9.71 12.61 12.70
CA THR A 93 -8.78 13.77 12.72
C THR A 93 -8.04 13.95 11.40
N GLY A 94 -8.34 13.15 10.37
CA GLY A 94 -7.70 13.19 9.05
C GLY A 94 -6.35 12.49 8.99
N GLU A 95 -5.98 11.70 10.01
CA GLU A 95 -4.76 10.88 9.95
C GLU A 95 -4.97 9.66 9.06
N PHE A 96 -3.97 9.34 8.25
CA PHE A 96 -3.97 8.14 7.41
C PHE A 96 -3.89 6.88 8.28
N LEU A 97 -4.81 5.95 8.08
CA LEU A 97 -4.90 4.69 8.81
C LEU A 97 -4.42 3.49 7.98
N GLY A 98 -4.45 3.62 6.66
CA GLY A 98 -4.19 2.54 5.74
C GLY A 98 -5.10 2.61 4.52
N GLY A 99 -5.25 1.49 3.80
CA GLY A 99 -6.14 1.44 2.65
C GLY A 99 -5.88 0.27 1.71
N PHE A 100 -6.56 0.29 0.58
CA PHE A 100 -6.30 -0.62 -0.53
C PHE A 100 -5.49 0.09 -1.61
N THR A 101 -4.45 -0.55 -2.13
CA THR A 101 -3.80 -0.08 -3.37
C THR A 101 -4.79 -0.13 -4.54
N PRO A 102 -4.54 0.57 -5.65
CA PRO A 102 -5.37 0.42 -6.85
C PRO A 102 -5.57 -1.05 -7.22
N PRO A 103 -6.80 -1.46 -7.58
CA PRO A 103 -7.09 -2.84 -7.87
C PRO A 103 -6.50 -3.23 -9.23
N TRP A 104 -6.18 -4.51 -9.39
CA TRP A 104 -5.85 -5.08 -10.68
C TRP A 104 -6.60 -6.38 -10.91
N ALA A 105 -6.78 -6.73 -12.19
CA ALA A 105 -7.30 -8.01 -12.61
C ALA A 105 -6.59 -8.43 -13.90
N THR A 106 -6.26 -9.72 -14.02
CA THR A 106 -5.55 -10.28 -15.16
C THR A 106 -6.14 -11.64 -15.52
N ASP A 107 -6.35 -11.89 -16.79
CA ASP A 107 -6.85 -13.16 -17.28
C ASP A 107 -5.73 -14.21 -17.45
N ALA A 108 -6.10 -15.43 -17.85
CA ALA A 108 -5.16 -16.54 -18.02
C ALA A 108 -4.14 -16.34 -19.15
N GLU A 109 -4.37 -15.43 -20.08
CA GLU A 109 -3.43 -15.06 -21.15
C GLU A 109 -2.55 -13.87 -20.77
N GLY A 110 -2.74 -13.29 -19.58
CA GLY A 110 -2.00 -12.13 -19.07
C GLY A 110 -2.56 -10.79 -19.52
N ALA A 111 -3.77 -10.75 -20.11
CA ALA A 111 -4.43 -9.51 -20.45
C ALA A 111 -5.04 -8.85 -19.20
N SER A 112 -4.83 -7.54 -19.04
CA SER A 112 -5.44 -6.77 -17.95
C SER A 112 -6.92 -6.52 -18.23
N LEU A 113 -7.76 -6.68 -17.20
CA LEU A 113 -9.18 -6.42 -17.26
C LEU A 113 -9.54 -5.14 -16.49
N PRO A 114 -10.62 -4.41 -16.90
CA PRO A 114 -11.10 -3.27 -16.16
C PRO A 114 -11.54 -3.69 -14.75
N THR A 115 -11.08 -2.96 -13.76
CA THR A 115 -11.44 -3.19 -12.35
C THR A 115 -11.35 -1.88 -11.57
N TRP A 116 -12.25 -1.71 -10.58
CA TRP A 116 -12.31 -0.51 -9.74
C TRP A 116 -12.93 -0.81 -8.39
N TYR A 117 -12.87 0.15 -7.47
CA TYR A 117 -13.55 0.07 -6.18
C TYR A 117 -14.81 0.92 -6.16
N GLU A 118 -15.84 0.41 -5.51
CA GLU A 118 -17.03 1.11 -5.09
C GLU A 118 -17.15 1.06 -3.57
N ILE A 119 -17.62 2.16 -2.96
CA ILE A 119 -17.76 2.27 -1.50
C ILE A 119 -19.24 2.48 -1.17
N ASP A 120 -19.75 1.64 -0.27
CA ASP A 120 -21.07 1.80 0.34
C ASP A 120 -20.93 1.59 1.85
N GLY A 121 -20.92 2.69 2.61
CA GLY A 121 -20.68 2.67 4.04
C GLY A 121 -19.33 2.05 4.39
N SER A 122 -19.36 0.93 5.12
CA SER A 122 -18.16 0.16 5.48
C SER A 122 -17.79 -0.94 4.49
N THR A 123 -18.53 -1.07 3.40
CA THR A 123 -18.28 -2.09 2.38
C THR A 123 -17.52 -1.49 1.21
N ILE A 124 -16.34 -2.04 0.95
CA ILE A 124 -15.53 -1.74 -0.23
C ILE A 124 -15.73 -2.89 -1.21
N THR A 125 -16.29 -2.62 -2.38
CA THR A 125 -16.52 -3.64 -3.41
C THR A 125 -15.50 -3.48 -4.52
N GLN A 126 -14.68 -4.49 -4.76
CA GLN A 126 -13.94 -4.57 -6.02
C GLN A 126 -14.89 -5.08 -7.10
N VAL A 127 -15.00 -4.35 -8.19
CA VAL A 127 -15.69 -4.77 -9.39
C VAL A 127 -14.66 -5.21 -10.42
N VAL A 128 -14.88 -6.37 -11.02
CA VAL A 128 -14.04 -6.92 -12.10
C VAL A 128 -14.93 -7.15 -13.32
N ASP A 129 -14.74 -6.36 -14.36
CA ASP A 129 -15.51 -6.46 -15.61
C ASP A 129 -14.92 -7.58 -16.48
N HIS A 130 -15.40 -8.82 -16.24
CA HIS A 130 -14.85 -10.00 -16.90
C HIS A 130 -15.84 -10.74 -17.80
N GLN A 131 -17.17 -10.59 -17.57
CA GLN A 131 -18.18 -11.43 -18.23
C GLN A 131 -18.30 -11.12 -19.72
N ASP A 132 -18.30 -9.83 -20.08
CA ASP A 132 -18.46 -9.36 -21.47
C ASP A 132 -17.12 -8.99 -22.14
N SER A 133 -16.00 -9.21 -21.46
CA SER A 133 -14.65 -8.78 -21.91
C SER A 133 -14.00 -9.73 -22.90
N GLY A 134 -14.53 -10.96 -23.05
CA GLY A 134 -13.84 -12.03 -23.78
C GLY A 134 -12.62 -12.63 -23.05
N ALA A 135 -12.57 -12.45 -21.73
CA ALA A 135 -11.47 -12.90 -20.90
C ALA A 135 -11.22 -14.42 -20.98
N ALA A 136 -9.97 -14.80 -20.95
CA ALA A 136 -9.56 -16.20 -20.77
C ALA A 136 -9.56 -16.55 -19.28
N TYR A 137 -10.27 -17.61 -18.90
CA TYR A 137 -10.37 -18.04 -17.50
C TYR A 137 -9.27 -19.06 -17.12
N PRO A 138 -8.83 -19.08 -15.84
CA PRO A 138 -9.30 -18.23 -14.76
C PRO A 138 -8.80 -16.79 -14.85
N VAL A 139 -9.62 -15.85 -14.34
CA VAL A 139 -9.19 -14.48 -14.09
C VAL A 139 -8.72 -14.37 -12.64
N VAL A 140 -7.64 -13.65 -12.42
CA VAL A 140 -7.07 -13.40 -11.09
C VAL A 140 -7.18 -11.92 -10.79
N ALA A 141 -7.76 -11.59 -9.65
CA ALA A 141 -7.90 -10.21 -9.17
C ALA A 141 -7.46 -10.10 -7.72
N ASP A 142 -7.12 -8.88 -7.28
CA ASP A 142 -6.79 -8.64 -5.88
C ASP A 142 -7.29 -7.30 -5.36
N PRO A 143 -7.63 -7.19 -4.09
CA PRO A 143 -7.28 -6.04 -3.29
C PRO A 143 -6.03 -6.31 -2.43
N TRP A 144 -5.20 -5.31 -2.27
CA TRP A 144 -4.05 -5.34 -1.39
C TRP A 144 -4.20 -4.31 -0.28
N LEU A 145 -4.56 -4.79 0.91
CA LEU A 145 -4.79 -3.99 2.12
C LEU A 145 -3.50 -3.86 2.94
N GLY A 146 -3.23 -2.66 3.43
CA GLY A 146 -2.13 -2.40 4.34
C GLY A 146 -2.34 -1.13 5.16
N ALA A 147 -1.44 -0.90 6.11
CA ALA A 147 -1.46 0.27 6.99
C ALA A 147 -0.11 0.99 7.04
N ASP A 148 0.99 0.26 6.97
CA ASP A 148 2.34 0.81 7.13
C ASP A 148 3.02 1.08 5.78
N LEU A 149 3.38 2.34 5.54
CA LEU A 149 4.09 2.76 4.32
C LEU A 149 5.56 2.33 4.33
N PHE A 150 6.18 2.21 5.53
CA PHE A 150 7.56 1.79 5.66
C PHE A 150 7.69 0.39 6.26
N GLY A 151 8.28 -0.52 5.49
CA GLY A 151 8.67 -1.86 5.95
C GLY A 151 9.94 -1.86 6.79
N TYR A 152 10.75 -0.80 6.69
CA TYR A 152 11.94 -0.62 7.51
C TYR A 152 12.20 0.85 7.79
N THR A 153 12.57 1.13 9.05
CA THR A 153 13.19 2.40 9.44
C THR A 153 14.29 2.12 10.47
N GLY A 154 15.43 2.79 10.36
CA GLY A 154 16.55 2.55 11.25
C GLY A 154 17.57 3.68 11.24
N TYR A 155 18.63 3.48 12.03
CA TYR A 155 19.81 4.33 12.01
C TYR A 155 20.92 3.61 11.26
N ASN A 156 21.43 4.21 10.18
CA ASN A 156 22.59 3.71 9.48
C ASN A 156 23.84 4.38 10.04
N ARG A 157 24.66 3.61 10.76
CA ARG A 157 25.92 4.10 11.31
C ARG A 157 27.11 3.91 10.36
N LYS A 158 26.97 3.13 9.28
CA LYS A 158 28.07 2.79 8.38
C LYS A 158 28.42 3.88 7.37
N GLY A 159 27.57 4.88 7.23
CA GLY A 159 27.78 6.00 6.34
C GLY A 159 27.71 7.32 7.11
N THR A 160 28.44 7.46 8.21
CA THR A 160 28.46 8.72 8.95
C THR A 160 29.07 9.82 8.08
N TRP A 161 28.22 10.59 7.48
CA TRP A 161 28.61 11.91 6.96
C TRP A 161 28.94 12.80 8.17
N GLY A 162 30.18 13.25 8.29
CA GLY A 162 30.59 14.13 9.36
C GLY A 162 30.43 13.56 10.78
N GLY A 163 30.35 12.23 10.95
CA GLY A 163 30.17 11.58 12.26
C GLY A 163 28.76 11.66 12.83
N GLN A 164 27.78 12.15 12.09
CA GLN A 164 26.40 12.31 12.55
C GLN A 164 25.49 11.16 12.10
N VAL A 165 24.33 11.05 12.75
CA VAL A 165 23.34 10.01 12.50
C VAL A 165 22.74 10.12 11.11
N VAL A 166 22.60 8.98 10.43
CA VAL A 166 21.82 8.82 9.21
C VAL A 166 20.55 8.04 9.55
N ILE A 167 19.41 8.58 9.20
CA ILE A 167 18.12 7.89 9.31
C ILE A 167 17.84 7.23 7.99
N SER A 168 17.68 5.90 8.01
CA SER A 168 17.35 5.11 6.84
C SER A 168 15.89 4.69 6.88
N ALA A 169 15.16 4.88 5.78
CA ALA A 169 13.81 4.40 5.60
C ALA A 169 13.68 3.62 4.28
N LYS A 170 12.88 2.56 4.27
CA LYS A 170 12.56 1.78 3.08
C LYS A 170 11.07 1.54 3.03
N LEU A 171 10.43 1.84 1.92
CA LEU A 171 9.02 1.55 1.73
C LEU A 171 8.74 0.05 1.89
N SER A 172 7.59 -0.28 2.45
CA SER A 172 7.02 -1.63 2.41
C SER A 172 6.65 -2.00 0.97
N GLY A 173 6.36 -3.27 0.72
CA GLY A 173 5.81 -3.67 -0.57
C GLY A 173 4.51 -2.93 -0.88
N TRP A 174 3.64 -2.78 0.13
CA TRP A 174 2.40 -2.03 0.04
C TRP A 174 2.64 -0.52 -0.16
N GLY A 175 3.60 0.08 0.56
CA GLY A 175 4.00 1.48 0.35
C GLY A 175 4.52 1.74 -1.07
N TRP A 176 5.21 0.77 -1.68
CA TRP A 176 5.58 0.83 -3.10
C TRP A 176 4.36 0.74 -4.01
N GLY A 177 3.34 -0.05 -3.68
CA GLY A 177 2.07 -0.08 -4.40
C GLY A 177 1.45 1.32 -4.50
N TRP A 178 1.37 2.05 -3.39
CA TRP A 178 0.93 3.44 -3.39
C TRP A 178 1.82 4.35 -4.24
N TYR A 179 3.12 4.22 -4.11
CA TYR A 179 4.07 5.05 -4.86
C TYR A 179 3.95 4.88 -6.38
N TRP A 180 3.72 3.64 -6.84
CA TRP A 180 3.72 3.30 -8.26
C TRP A 180 2.39 3.48 -8.97
N TYR A 181 1.31 3.04 -8.34
CA TYR A 181 0.01 2.91 -9.01
C TYR A 181 -0.88 4.12 -8.80
N THR A 182 -0.57 5.01 -7.86
CA THR A 182 -1.32 6.24 -7.62
C THR A 182 -0.46 7.44 -7.94
N THR A 183 -0.49 7.96 -9.16
CA THR A 183 0.31 9.13 -9.55
C THR A 183 0.09 10.31 -8.60
N GLY A 184 -0.30 11.30 -8.47
CA GLY A 184 -0.37 12.41 -7.52
C GLY A 184 -0.76 12.04 -6.07
N SER A 185 -1.79 11.21 -5.87
CA SER A 185 -2.29 10.87 -4.53
C SER A 185 -1.31 10.03 -3.70
N GLY A 186 -0.61 9.08 -4.31
CA GLY A 186 0.40 8.29 -3.59
C GLY A 186 1.57 9.14 -3.12
N GLN A 187 2.02 10.08 -3.93
CA GLN A 187 3.04 11.04 -3.50
C GLN A 187 2.51 11.97 -2.39
N ALA A 188 1.27 12.43 -2.47
CA ALA A 188 0.65 13.24 -1.43
C ALA A 188 0.55 12.48 -0.10
N ILE A 189 0.14 11.21 -0.13
CA ILE A 189 0.12 10.32 1.04
C ILE A 189 1.53 10.17 1.63
N LEU A 190 2.53 9.92 0.81
CA LEU A 190 3.91 9.80 1.29
C LEU A 190 4.43 11.12 1.86
N HIS A 191 4.11 12.27 1.25
CA HIS A 191 4.51 13.57 1.80
C HIS A 191 3.89 13.88 3.15
N SER A 192 2.66 13.47 3.42
CA SER A 192 1.92 13.71 4.66
C SER A 192 2.03 12.53 5.63
N ALA A 193 1.33 11.44 5.34
CA ALA A 193 1.25 10.27 6.20
C ALA A 193 2.60 9.56 6.34
N GLY A 194 3.35 9.40 5.25
CA GLY A 194 4.67 8.78 5.30
C GLY A 194 5.65 9.57 6.15
N TRP A 195 5.65 10.90 6.09
CA TRP A 195 6.45 11.72 7.00
C TRP A 195 6.02 11.56 8.45
N SER A 196 4.71 11.56 8.72
CA SER A 196 4.17 11.34 10.06
C SER A 196 4.53 9.96 10.62
N GLU A 197 4.42 8.91 9.79
CA GLU A 197 4.85 7.56 10.16
C GLU A 197 6.35 7.50 10.46
N LEU A 198 7.18 8.13 9.63
CA LEU A 198 8.62 8.19 9.86
C LEU A 198 8.95 8.88 11.19
N LEU A 199 8.28 9.98 11.52
CA LEU A 199 8.46 10.68 12.80
C LEU A 199 8.02 9.84 14.01
N LYS A 200 6.91 9.13 13.92
CA LYS A 200 6.47 8.19 14.97
C LYS A 200 7.53 7.11 15.23
N LYS A 201 8.12 6.56 14.17
CA LYS A 201 9.15 5.51 14.24
C LYS A 201 10.55 6.05 14.59
N ARG A 202 10.88 7.27 14.15
CA ARG A 202 12.21 7.91 14.27
C ARG A 202 12.04 9.42 14.53
N PRO A 203 11.73 9.82 15.76
CA PRO A 203 11.48 11.23 16.11
C PRO A 203 12.64 12.16 15.73
N GLN A 204 13.87 11.65 15.69
CA GLN A 204 15.05 12.43 15.30
C GLN A 204 15.04 12.87 13.83
N ALA A 205 14.10 12.40 13.01
CA ALA A 205 13.91 12.88 11.64
C ALA A 205 13.46 14.35 11.61
N ASP A 206 12.94 14.90 12.69
CA ASP A 206 12.57 16.31 12.82
C ASP A 206 13.66 17.20 13.46
N ASP A 207 14.81 16.64 13.84
CA ASP A 207 15.88 17.42 14.49
C ASP A 207 16.44 18.53 13.61
N GLU A 208 16.46 18.35 12.28
CA GLU A 208 17.03 19.28 11.32
C GLU A 208 16.14 19.38 10.06
N ALA A 209 15.86 20.61 9.63
CA ALA A 209 15.02 20.85 8.46
C ALA A 209 15.54 20.20 7.17
N THR A 210 16.86 19.97 7.06
CA THR A 210 17.46 19.26 5.93
C THR A 210 16.97 17.84 5.78
N LEU A 211 16.65 17.14 6.89
CA LEU A 211 16.13 15.77 6.86
C LEU A 211 14.79 15.69 6.16
N LYS A 212 13.88 16.64 6.46
CA LYS A 212 12.59 16.75 5.76
C LYS A 212 12.77 17.09 4.28
N GLN A 213 13.72 17.96 3.94
CA GLN A 213 14.02 18.28 2.54
C GLN A 213 14.53 17.07 1.77
N GLN A 214 15.44 16.27 2.36
CA GLN A 214 15.92 15.03 1.77
C GLN A 214 14.77 14.03 1.60
N TYR A 215 13.94 13.85 2.63
CA TYR A 215 12.76 13.00 2.56
C TYR A 215 11.83 13.40 1.41
N GLN A 216 11.46 14.68 1.32
CA GLN A 216 10.61 15.21 0.24
C GLN A 216 11.25 15.00 -1.14
N CYS A 217 12.56 15.14 -1.24
CA CYS A 217 13.29 14.86 -2.46
C CYS A 217 13.18 13.38 -2.86
N HIS A 218 13.30 12.45 -1.92
CA HIS A 218 13.12 11.03 -2.19
C HIS A 218 11.68 10.68 -2.60
N VAL A 219 10.67 11.33 -2.01
CA VAL A 219 9.27 11.15 -2.43
C VAL A 219 9.08 11.59 -3.89
N VAL A 220 9.66 12.72 -4.30
CA VAL A 220 9.47 13.25 -5.67
C VAL A 220 10.30 12.47 -6.70
N PHE A 221 11.53 12.10 -6.39
CA PHE A 221 12.49 11.58 -7.37
C PHE A 221 12.98 10.17 -7.07
N GLY A 222 12.68 9.61 -5.93
CA GLY A 222 13.24 8.34 -5.47
C GLY A 222 13.02 7.18 -6.43
N TYR A 223 11.97 7.25 -7.21
CA TYR A 223 11.66 6.27 -8.24
C TYR A 223 12.58 6.38 -9.48
N ALA A 224 12.73 7.57 -10.02
CA ALA A 224 13.44 7.77 -11.29
C ALA A 224 14.96 7.58 -11.18
N VAL A 225 15.53 7.76 -10.00
CA VAL A 225 16.97 7.84 -9.79
C VAL A 225 17.51 6.71 -8.90
N TRP A 226 16.66 6.06 -8.09
CA TRP A 226 17.05 5.02 -7.11
C TRP A 226 16.14 3.82 -7.19
N LEU A 227 16.13 3.18 -8.32
CA LEU A 227 15.41 1.94 -8.55
C LEU A 227 15.48 0.97 -7.38
N ALA A 228 14.30 0.59 -6.93
CA ALA A 228 13.95 -0.63 -6.23
C ALA A 228 14.89 -1.13 -5.13
N GLY A 229 14.44 -1.03 -3.92
CA GLY A 229 15.04 -1.72 -2.79
C GLY A 229 16.11 -0.94 -2.02
N LEU A 230 16.46 0.26 -2.46
CA LEU A 230 17.38 1.11 -1.73
C LEU A 230 16.68 1.83 -0.57
N HIS A 231 17.43 2.06 0.51
CA HIS A 231 17.00 2.89 1.61
C HIS A 231 17.05 4.36 1.20
N TRP A 232 16.09 5.13 1.68
CA TRP A 232 16.13 6.57 1.69
C TRP A 232 16.97 7.00 2.91
N ASP A 233 18.20 7.36 2.67
CA ASP A 233 19.10 7.77 3.74
C ASP A 233 19.02 9.29 3.93
N LEU A 234 18.56 9.69 5.11
CA LEU A 234 18.45 11.09 5.51
C LEU A 234 19.65 11.44 6.40
N GLU A 235 20.54 12.26 5.89
CA GLU A 235 21.83 12.54 6.51
C GLU A 235 21.79 13.87 7.28
N LYS A 236 21.84 13.79 8.61
CA LYS A 236 21.71 14.95 9.50
C LYS A 236 22.82 16.00 9.30
N ALA A 237 24.01 15.60 8.88
CA ALA A 237 25.14 16.49 8.67
C ALA A 237 25.01 17.41 7.43
N ARG A 238 23.99 17.22 6.61
CA ARG A 238 23.78 18.03 5.42
C ARG A 238 23.17 19.37 5.77
N VAL A 239 23.52 20.39 4.96
CA VAL A 239 22.99 21.74 5.15
C VAL A 239 21.60 21.89 4.51
N ASN A 240 20.82 22.81 5.01
CA ASN A 240 19.55 23.19 4.38
C ASN A 240 19.78 23.71 2.95
N LYS A 241 18.97 23.24 2.03
CA LYS A 241 19.05 23.60 0.63
C LYS A 241 17.69 24.06 0.10
N SER A 242 17.44 25.36 0.10
CA SER A 242 16.14 25.93 -0.30
C SER A 242 15.73 25.61 -1.74
N ASN A 243 16.71 25.40 -2.63
CA ASN A 243 16.49 25.11 -4.05
C ASN A 243 16.73 23.62 -4.40
N TRP A 244 16.56 22.72 -3.44
CA TRP A 244 16.81 21.28 -3.64
C TRP A 244 16.03 20.69 -4.83
N LEU A 245 14.80 21.14 -5.05
CA LEU A 245 13.96 20.65 -6.15
C LEU A 245 14.58 20.94 -7.51
N ALA A 246 15.05 22.18 -7.73
CA ALA A 246 15.64 22.60 -9.01
C ALA A 246 16.98 21.93 -9.32
N SER A 247 17.67 21.39 -8.32
CA SER A 247 18.99 20.76 -8.49
C SER A 247 18.99 19.26 -8.18
N ALA A 248 17.81 18.65 -8.05
CA ALA A 248 17.66 17.24 -7.67
C ALA A 248 18.41 16.27 -8.60
N ALA A 249 18.40 16.51 -9.89
CA ALA A 249 19.11 15.67 -10.86
C ALA A 249 20.63 15.64 -10.62
N SER A 250 21.21 16.72 -10.09
CA SER A 250 22.65 16.80 -9.83
C SER A 250 23.07 16.21 -8.51
N HIS A 251 22.29 16.43 -7.43
CA HIS A 251 22.64 15.95 -6.10
C HIS A 251 21.95 14.65 -5.69
N LYS A 252 20.99 14.18 -6.50
CA LYS A 252 20.33 12.88 -6.29
C LYS A 252 19.80 12.71 -4.86
N CYS A 253 19.15 13.74 -4.30
CA CYS A 253 18.65 13.83 -2.94
C CYS A 253 19.71 13.71 -1.81
N ASN A 254 20.99 13.70 -2.18
CA ASN A 254 22.15 13.60 -1.29
C ASN A 254 23.13 14.73 -1.60
N TRP A 255 22.83 15.97 -1.15
CA TRP A 255 23.68 17.13 -1.35
C TRP A 255 24.63 17.39 -0.19
#